data_11aa62583f9e0a36c69ff44b1faa919b
#
_entry.id   11aa62583f9e0a36c69ff44b1faa919b
#
_cell.length_a   1.000
_cell.length_b   1.000
_cell.length_c   1.000
_cell.angle_alpha   90.00
_cell.angle_beta   90.00
_cell.angle_gamma   90.00
#
_symmetry.space_group_name_H-M   'P 1'
#
loop_
_entity.id
_entity.type
_entity.pdbx_description
1 polymer ?
#
loop_
_entity_poly.entity_id
_entity_poly.type
_entity_poly.pdbx_seq_one_letter_code
_entity_poly.pdbx_strand_id
1 'polypeptide(L)'
;MNKAIKKIAIVGPESTGKSTISQQLANHYNVAWVPEYARYYCAALKQECNLQDEINMFHGQVALEESILATAQTDFIICDTTFLTVKIWSDEFFGETPQIVIDALTERPYDFYLLLDIDLPWQEDPLRDFPHMREHFMNIWHKELKALNANYVVVNGIENRLQNAIDVIDRFLKD
;
A
#
# COMPACT_ATOMS: atom_id res chain seq x y z
N MET A 1 -2.60 18.19 23.36
CA MET A 1 -2.82 18.15 21.90
C MET A 1 -2.62 16.70 21.48
N ASN A 2 -3.64 16.03 20.96
CA ASN A 2 -3.43 14.70 20.38
C ASN A 2 -2.54 14.86 19.16
N LYS A 3 -1.35 14.24 19.20
CA LYS A 3 -0.45 14.15 18.05
C LYS A 3 -1.18 13.35 16.96
N ALA A 4 -1.17 13.84 15.72
CA ALA A 4 -1.75 13.09 14.63
C ALA A 4 -1.00 11.75 14.48
N ILE A 5 -1.76 10.67 14.30
CA ILE A 5 -1.20 9.32 14.10
C ILE A 5 -0.57 9.28 12.72
N LYS A 6 0.72 8.94 12.64
CA LYS A 6 1.43 8.80 11.36
C LYS A 6 0.96 7.54 10.62
N LYS A 7 0.91 7.60 9.29
CA LYS A 7 0.58 6.47 8.41
C LYS A 7 1.82 6.04 7.65
N ILE A 8 2.27 4.80 7.87
CA ILE A 8 3.39 4.18 7.16
C ILE A 8 2.83 3.14 6.20
N ALA A 9 3.01 3.35 4.91
CA ALA A 9 2.47 2.52 3.85
C ALA A 9 3.49 1.53 3.31
N ILE A 10 3.07 0.27 3.15
CA ILE A 10 3.86 -0.78 2.50
C ILE A 10 3.28 -0.97 1.11
N VAL A 11 4.04 -0.60 0.08
CA VAL A 11 3.58 -0.55 -1.31
C VAL A 11 4.52 -1.29 -2.26
N GLY A 12 4.10 -1.47 -3.50
CA GLY A 12 4.90 -2.11 -4.54
C GLY A 12 4.08 -3.03 -5.44
N PRO A 13 4.70 -3.58 -6.48
CA PRO A 13 4.07 -4.53 -7.39
C PRO A 13 3.54 -5.79 -6.73
N GLU A 14 2.83 -6.61 -7.49
CA GLU A 14 2.38 -7.92 -7.04
C GLU A 14 3.56 -8.83 -6.66
N SER A 15 3.29 -9.77 -5.76
CA SER A 15 4.26 -10.79 -5.32
C SER A 15 5.56 -10.22 -4.73
N THR A 16 5.52 -9.07 -4.06
CA THR A 16 6.66 -8.47 -3.34
C THR A 16 6.62 -8.69 -1.83
N GLY A 17 5.60 -9.41 -1.32
CA GLY A 17 5.48 -9.75 0.10
C GLY A 17 4.88 -8.64 0.97
N LYS A 18 4.13 -7.67 0.40
CA LYS A 18 3.52 -6.55 1.13
C LYS A 18 2.75 -6.98 2.36
N SER A 19 1.76 -7.86 2.21
CA SER A 19 0.90 -8.27 3.33
C SER A 19 1.67 -9.00 4.43
N THR A 20 2.67 -9.81 4.07
CA THR A 20 3.52 -10.48 5.05
C THR A 20 4.36 -9.47 5.83
N ILE A 21 5.04 -8.56 5.14
CA ILE A 21 5.91 -7.56 5.77
C ILE A 21 5.09 -6.58 6.60
N SER A 22 3.94 -6.11 6.09
CA SER A 22 3.09 -5.16 6.83
C SER A 22 2.57 -5.76 8.15
N GLN A 23 2.14 -7.02 8.16
CA GLN A 23 1.73 -7.71 9.37
C GLN A 23 2.89 -7.92 10.35
N GLN A 24 4.06 -8.34 9.84
CA GLN A 24 5.24 -8.54 10.67
C GLN A 24 5.73 -7.23 11.30
N LEU A 25 5.71 -6.13 10.55
CA LEU A 25 6.04 -4.80 11.07
C LEU A 25 5.04 -4.32 12.12
N ALA A 26 3.75 -4.48 11.87
CA ALA A 26 2.71 -4.12 12.85
C ALA A 26 2.87 -4.90 14.15
N ASN A 27 3.17 -6.20 14.07
CA ASN A 27 3.46 -7.05 15.22
C ASN A 27 4.74 -6.62 15.94
N HIS A 28 5.82 -6.33 15.20
CA HIS A 28 7.10 -5.90 15.76
C HIS A 28 6.97 -4.62 16.61
N TYR A 29 6.26 -3.63 16.07
CA TYR A 29 6.05 -2.35 16.74
C TYR A 29 4.84 -2.34 17.70
N ASN A 30 4.07 -3.41 17.74
CA ASN A 30 2.80 -3.49 18.48
C ASN A 30 1.85 -2.33 18.14
N VAL A 31 1.66 -2.08 16.86
CA VAL A 31 0.79 -1.02 16.31
C VAL A 31 -0.34 -1.61 15.49
N ALA A 32 -1.37 -0.80 15.21
CA ALA A 32 -2.48 -1.22 14.39
C ALA A 32 -2.03 -1.44 12.92
N TRP A 33 -2.65 -2.43 12.28
CA TRP A 33 -2.45 -2.81 10.89
C TRP A 33 -3.73 -2.59 10.09
N VAL A 34 -3.61 -1.91 8.96
CA VAL A 34 -4.68 -1.73 7.99
C VAL A 34 -4.46 -2.72 6.84
N PRO A 35 -5.29 -3.75 6.68
CA PRO A 35 -5.16 -4.70 5.58
C PRO A 35 -5.58 -4.10 4.25
N GLU A 36 -5.15 -4.72 3.14
CA GLU A 36 -5.57 -4.39 1.79
C GLU A 36 -7.03 -4.81 1.57
N TYR A 37 -7.94 -3.82 1.46
CA TYR A 37 -9.38 -4.08 1.25
C TYR A 37 -9.66 -4.75 -0.10
N ALA A 38 -8.91 -4.36 -1.15
CA ALA A 38 -9.08 -4.90 -2.50
C ALA A 38 -8.98 -6.43 -2.55
N ARG A 39 -8.14 -7.06 -1.71
CA ARG A 39 -8.03 -8.52 -1.65
C ARG A 39 -9.35 -9.18 -1.25
N TYR A 40 -10.07 -8.63 -0.29
CA TYR A 40 -11.37 -9.15 0.14
C TYR A 40 -12.45 -8.89 -0.92
N TYR A 41 -12.42 -7.70 -1.51
CA TYR A 41 -13.36 -7.28 -2.54
C TYR A 41 -13.21 -8.17 -3.79
N CYS A 42 -12.01 -8.30 -4.34
CA CYS A 42 -11.73 -9.11 -5.52
C CYS A 42 -12.02 -10.61 -5.31
N ALA A 43 -11.74 -11.15 -4.12
CA ALA A 43 -12.08 -12.54 -3.81
C ALA A 43 -13.60 -12.83 -3.83
N ALA A 44 -14.43 -11.79 -3.63
CA ALA A 44 -15.89 -11.89 -3.68
C ALA A 44 -16.48 -11.57 -5.07
N LEU A 45 -15.69 -10.98 -5.99
CA LEU A 45 -16.14 -10.68 -7.34
C LEU A 45 -16.43 -11.99 -8.12
N LYS A 46 -17.53 -11.97 -8.88
CA LYS A 46 -17.95 -13.07 -9.75
C LYS A 46 -17.82 -12.75 -11.24
N GLN A 47 -17.23 -11.61 -11.53
CA GLN A 47 -17.05 -11.04 -12.87
C GLN A 47 -15.71 -10.33 -12.95
N GLU A 48 -15.31 -9.92 -14.15
CA GLU A 48 -14.14 -9.08 -14.34
C GLU A 48 -14.32 -7.71 -13.64
N CYS A 49 -13.24 -7.21 -13.05
CA CYS A 49 -13.20 -5.90 -12.41
C CYS A 49 -13.47 -4.80 -13.43
N ASN A 50 -14.22 -3.80 -13.05
CA ASN A 50 -14.50 -2.60 -13.82
C ASN A 50 -14.19 -1.33 -13.02
N LEU A 51 -14.31 -0.15 -13.64
CA LEU A 51 -13.96 1.11 -12.98
C LEU A 51 -14.83 1.41 -11.74
N GLN A 52 -16.10 0.95 -11.69
CA GLN A 52 -16.93 1.09 -10.49
C GLN A 52 -16.42 0.23 -9.35
N ASP A 53 -15.84 -0.94 -9.65
CA ASP A 53 -15.23 -1.80 -8.63
C ASP A 53 -13.99 -1.13 -8.03
N GLU A 54 -13.19 -0.39 -8.81
CA GLU A 54 -12.09 0.43 -8.30
C GLU A 54 -12.57 1.52 -7.33
N ILE A 55 -13.68 2.20 -7.66
CA ILE A 55 -14.31 3.18 -6.76
C ILE A 55 -14.79 2.51 -5.46
N ASN A 56 -15.38 1.32 -5.55
CA ASN A 56 -15.85 0.57 -4.39
C ASN A 56 -14.66 0.13 -3.50
N MET A 57 -13.56 -0.34 -4.11
CA MET A 57 -12.34 -0.70 -3.39
C MET A 57 -11.72 0.51 -2.70
N PHE A 58 -11.71 1.67 -3.36
CA PHE A 58 -11.27 2.93 -2.76
C PHE A 58 -12.10 3.27 -1.51
N HIS A 59 -13.43 3.28 -1.61
CA HIS A 59 -14.30 3.58 -0.48
C HIS A 59 -14.12 2.59 0.68
N GLY A 60 -13.99 1.30 0.36
CA GLY A 60 -13.76 0.27 1.36
C GLY A 60 -12.42 0.45 2.09
N GLN A 61 -11.35 0.78 1.36
CA GLN A 61 -10.03 1.05 1.95
C GLN A 61 -10.06 2.28 2.86
N VAL A 62 -10.70 3.37 2.42
CA VAL A 62 -10.85 4.59 3.22
C VAL A 62 -11.62 4.30 4.51
N ALA A 63 -12.77 3.65 4.43
CA ALA A 63 -13.60 3.33 5.59
C ALA A 63 -12.87 2.43 6.60
N LEU A 64 -12.12 1.43 6.11
CA LEU A 64 -11.32 0.54 6.94
C LEU A 64 -10.20 1.30 7.66
N GLU A 65 -9.45 2.13 6.94
CA GLU A 65 -8.38 2.96 7.50
C GLU A 65 -8.90 3.92 8.56
N GLU A 66 -10.01 4.63 8.28
CA GLU A 66 -10.64 5.55 9.24
C GLU A 66 -11.10 4.84 10.51
N SER A 67 -11.70 3.65 10.38
CA SER A 67 -12.14 2.85 11.52
C SER A 67 -10.97 2.45 12.42
N ILE A 68 -9.85 2.06 11.83
CA ILE A 68 -8.64 1.68 12.56
C ILE A 68 -7.99 2.91 13.21
N LEU A 69 -7.86 4.01 12.49
CA LEU A 69 -7.32 5.27 13.02
C LEU A 69 -8.13 5.78 14.22
N ALA A 70 -9.46 5.67 14.18
CA ALA A 70 -10.35 6.12 15.26
C ALA A 70 -10.10 5.37 16.58
N THR A 71 -9.55 4.16 16.53
CA THR A 71 -9.31 3.32 17.72
C THR A 71 -7.83 3.13 18.04
N ALA A 72 -6.92 3.53 17.16
CA ALA A 72 -5.48 3.38 17.36
C ALA A 72 -5.00 4.25 18.54
N GLN A 73 -4.14 3.66 19.39
CA GLN A 73 -3.57 4.30 20.58
C GLN A 73 -2.04 4.46 20.47
N THR A 74 -1.52 4.34 19.27
CA THR A 74 -0.09 4.41 18.96
C THR A 74 0.23 5.65 18.14
N ASP A 75 1.51 6.06 18.11
CA ASP A 75 1.95 7.23 17.35
C ASP A 75 1.88 7.03 15.83
N PHE A 76 1.80 5.79 15.37
CA PHE A 76 1.68 5.44 13.94
C PHE A 76 0.93 4.12 13.75
N ILE A 77 0.51 3.89 12.50
CA ILE A 77 -0.09 2.63 12.02
C ILE A 77 0.66 2.14 10.78
N ILE A 78 0.58 0.84 10.50
CA ILE A 78 1.10 0.22 9.27
C ILE A 78 -0.08 -0.06 8.33
N CYS A 79 0.03 0.41 7.08
CA CYS A 79 -0.98 0.20 6.04
C CYS A 79 -0.43 -0.76 4.98
N ASP A 80 -1.13 -1.88 4.76
CA ASP A 80 -0.90 -2.77 3.63
C ASP A 80 -1.54 -2.16 2.39
N THR A 81 -0.71 -1.56 1.55
CA THR A 81 -1.10 -0.76 0.39
C THR A 81 -1.80 0.57 0.72
N THR A 82 -2.17 1.31 -0.30
CA THR A 82 -2.81 2.64 -0.24
C THR A 82 -3.77 2.83 -1.41
N PHE A 83 -4.56 3.91 -1.41
CA PHE A 83 -5.38 4.26 -2.59
C PHE A 83 -4.57 4.70 -3.80
N LEU A 84 -3.27 4.89 -3.70
CA LEU A 84 -2.40 5.04 -4.87
C LEU A 84 -2.41 3.78 -5.73
N THR A 85 -2.61 2.60 -5.13
CA THR A 85 -2.83 1.36 -5.88
C THR A 85 -4.07 1.46 -6.76
N VAL A 86 -5.19 1.97 -6.24
CA VAL A 86 -6.41 2.19 -7.03
C VAL A 86 -6.15 3.11 -8.21
N LYS A 87 -5.41 4.20 -8.00
CA LYS A 87 -5.00 5.10 -9.10
C LYS A 87 -4.20 4.36 -10.17
N ILE A 88 -3.17 3.62 -9.75
CA ILE A 88 -2.29 2.90 -10.68
C ILE A 88 -3.09 1.89 -11.52
N TRP A 89 -3.95 1.09 -10.88
CA TRP A 89 -4.79 0.12 -11.57
C TRP A 89 -5.82 0.79 -12.49
N SER A 90 -6.48 1.86 -12.02
CA SER A 90 -7.46 2.61 -12.82
C SER A 90 -6.83 3.20 -14.07
N ASP A 91 -5.66 3.83 -13.96
CA ASP A 91 -4.96 4.40 -15.12
C ASP A 91 -4.49 3.31 -16.09
N GLU A 92 -3.96 2.19 -15.59
CA GLU A 92 -3.38 1.14 -16.42
C GLU A 92 -4.45 0.35 -17.20
N PHE A 93 -5.57 0.01 -16.56
CA PHE A 93 -6.57 -0.88 -17.14
C PHE A 93 -7.81 -0.19 -17.68
N PHE A 94 -8.11 1.03 -17.20
CA PHE A 94 -9.28 1.78 -17.64
C PHE A 94 -8.93 3.11 -18.32
N GLY A 95 -7.66 3.53 -18.27
CA GLY A 95 -7.17 4.75 -18.89
C GLY A 95 -7.58 6.04 -18.19
N GLU A 96 -8.23 5.94 -17.04
CA GLU A 96 -8.65 7.09 -16.23
C GLU A 96 -8.74 6.75 -14.75
N THR A 97 -8.38 7.70 -13.89
CA THR A 97 -8.59 7.59 -12.45
C THR A 97 -9.77 8.45 -12.03
N PRO A 98 -10.73 7.91 -11.25
CA PRO A 98 -11.83 8.69 -10.69
C PRO A 98 -11.33 9.88 -9.86
N GLN A 99 -11.94 11.06 -10.04
CA GLN A 99 -11.51 12.31 -9.38
C GLN A 99 -11.44 12.16 -7.85
N ILE A 100 -12.36 11.43 -7.24
CA ILE A 100 -12.39 11.19 -5.79
C ILE A 100 -11.11 10.49 -5.29
N VAL A 101 -10.48 9.64 -6.10
CA VAL A 101 -9.22 8.97 -5.76
C VAL A 101 -8.06 9.97 -5.85
N ILE A 102 -8.05 10.81 -6.89
CA ILE A 102 -7.05 11.86 -7.09
C ILE A 102 -7.07 12.85 -5.92
N ASP A 103 -8.26 13.32 -5.54
CA ASP A 103 -8.44 14.25 -4.42
C ASP A 103 -7.94 13.64 -3.10
N ALA A 104 -8.26 12.38 -2.85
CA ALA A 104 -7.84 11.67 -1.64
C ALA A 104 -6.31 11.51 -1.51
N LEU A 105 -5.57 11.40 -2.61
CA LEU A 105 -4.10 11.33 -2.56
C LEU A 105 -3.48 12.61 -1.98
N THR A 106 -4.14 13.75 -2.14
CA THR A 106 -3.72 15.04 -1.59
C THR A 106 -4.31 15.30 -0.19
N GLU A 107 -5.58 14.95 0.01
CA GLU A 107 -6.31 15.24 1.25
C GLU A 107 -5.97 14.27 2.38
N ARG A 108 -5.51 13.07 2.05
CA ARG A 108 -5.22 11.96 2.98
C ARG A 108 -3.81 11.40 2.80
N PRO A 109 -2.75 12.24 2.92
CA PRO A 109 -1.38 11.82 2.66
C PRO A 109 -0.95 10.72 3.63
N TYR A 110 0.02 9.92 3.19
CA TYR A 110 0.78 9.03 4.07
C TYR A 110 2.12 9.69 4.40
N ASP A 111 2.60 9.50 5.62
CA ASP A 111 3.80 10.17 6.13
C ASP A 111 5.07 9.52 5.58
N PHE A 112 5.00 8.21 5.30
CA PHE A 112 6.13 7.45 4.79
C PHE A 112 5.69 6.24 3.98
N TYR A 113 6.47 5.89 2.93
CA TYR A 113 6.22 4.72 2.10
C TYR A 113 7.45 3.80 2.06
N LEU A 114 7.25 2.52 2.27
CA LEU A 114 8.19 1.48 1.95
C LEU A 114 7.79 0.84 0.61
N LEU A 115 8.55 1.12 -0.44
CA LEU A 115 8.36 0.51 -1.75
C LEU A 115 9.14 -0.80 -1.78
N LEU A 116 8.44 -1.93 -1.74
CA LEU A 116 9.08 -3.24 -1.75
C LEU A 116 9.58 -3.59 -3.16
N ASP A 117 10.85 -3.97 -3.24
CA ASP A 117 11.50 -4.35 -4.49
C ASP A 117 11.00 -5.69 -5.03
N ILE A 118 11.19 -5.92 -6.32
CA ILE A 118 10.76 -7.11 -7.07
C ILE A 118 11.80 -8.25 -7.05
N ASP A 119 12.69 -8.27 -6.08
CA ASP A 119 13.76 -9.25 -5.91
C ASP A 119 13.29 -10.62 -5.35
N LEU A 120 12.06 -10.71 -4.81
CA LEU A 120 11.45 -12.00 -4.46
C LEU A 120 10.97 -12.74 -5.72
N PRO A 121 11.06 -14.09 -5.74
CA PRO A 121 10.47 -14.87 -6.81
C PRO A 121 8.95 -14.68 -6.84
N TRP A 122 8.38 -14.79 -8.05
CA TRP A 122 6.92 -14.79 -8.20
C TRP A 122 6.29 -15.96 -7.45
N GLN A 123 5.20 -15.67 -6.74
CA GLN A 123 4.36 -16.68 -6.11
C GLN A 123 2.97 -16.62 -6.73
N GLU A 124 2.49 -17.74 -7.23
CA GLU A 124 1.14 -17.87 -7.76
C GLU A 124 0.09 -17.60 -6.67
N ASP A 125 -0.95 -16.87 -7.06
CA ASP A 125 -2.09 -16.52 -6.21
C ASP A 125 -3.28 -16.26 -7.14
N PRO A 126 -4.50 -16.71 -6.83
CA PRO A 126 -5.67 -16.51 -7.68
C PRO A 126 -6.03 -15.05 -7.99
N LEU A 127 -5.48 -14.11 -7.23
CA LEU A 127 -5.70 -12.67 -7.38
C LEU A 127 -4.45 -11.94 -7.94
N ARG A 128 -3.55 -12.67 -8.63
CA ARG A 128 -2.34 -12.11 -9.26
C ARG A 128 -2.28 -12.52 -10.72
N ASP A 129 -2.30 -11.54 -11.59
CA ASP A 129 -2.50 -11.77 -13.02
C ASP A 129 -1.28 -11.40 -13.89
N PHE A 130 -0.29 -10.67 -13.36
CA PHE A 130 0.72 -10.00 -14.18
C PHE A 130 2.18 -10.35 -13.81
N PRO A 131 2.58 -11.66 -13.87
CA PRO A 131 3.95 -12.06 -13.49
C PRO A 131 5.05 -11.40 -14.33
N HIS A 132 4.76 -11.05 -15.59
CA HIS A 132 5.72 -10.45 -16.52
C HIS A 132 5.72 -8.93 -16.50
N MET A 133 4.84 -8.28 -15.74
CA MET A 133 4.71 -6.82 -15.67
C MET A 133 5.29 -6.20 -14.40
N ARG A 134 6.00 -6.95 -13.57
CA ARG A 134 6.51 -6.46 -12.29
C ARG A 134 7.46 -5.26 -12.44
N GLU A 135 8.37 -5.29 -13.43
CA GLU A 135 9.25 -4.15 -13.73
C GLU A 135 8.46 -2.94 -14.23
N HIS A 136 7.46 -3.16 -15.09
CA HIS A 136 6.56 -2.12 -15.58
C HIS A 136 5.87 -1.43 -14.40
N PHE A 137 5.23 -2.20 -13.51
CA PHE A 137 4.57 -1.64 -12.34
C PHE A 137 5.55 -0.99 -11.36
N MET A 138 6.77 -1.52 -11.20
CA MET A 138 7.79 -0.88 -10.36
C MET A 138 8.16 0.51 -10.87
N ASN A 139 8.29 0.68 -12.19
CA ASN A 139 8.52 1.97 -12.82
C ASN A 139 7.34 2.94 -12.59
N ILE A 140 6.09 2.44 -12.66
CA ILE A 140 4.89 3.24 -12.37
C ILE A 140 4.90 3.68 -10.90
N TRP A 141 5.17 2.79 -9.95
CA TRP A 141 5.28 3.14 -8.54
C TRP A 141 6.29 4.25 -8.29
N HIS A 142 7.49 4.15 -8.86
CA HIS A 142 8.50 5.22 -8.77
C HIS A 142 8.01 6.55 -9.34
N LYS A 143 7.34 6.52 -10.50
CA LYS A 143 6.79 7.71 -11.15
C LYS A 143 5.73 8.37 -10.25
N GLU A 144 4.79 7.60 -9.75
CA GLU A 144 3.67 8.12 -8.96
C GLU A 144 4.12 8.64 -7.59
N LEU A 145 5.01 7.93 -6.88
CA LEU A 145 5.55 8.40 -5.61
C LEU A 145 6.37 9.70 -5.77
N LYS A 146 7.12 9.85 -6.87
CA LYS A 146 7.81 11.10 -7.20
C LYS A 146 6.84 12.23 -7.52
N ALA A 147 5.77 11.95 -8.27
CA ALA A 147 4.75 12.93 -8.62
C ALA A 147 4.02 13.47 -7.38
N LEU A 148 3.81 12.63 -6.37
CA LEU A 148 3.25 13.01 -5.07
C LEU A 148 4.27 13.72 -4.15
N ASN A 149 5.53 13.85 -4.56
CA ASN A 149 6.62 14.29 -3.68
C ASN A 149 6.66 13.50 -2.36
N ALA A 150 6.37 12.19 -2.46
CA ALA A 150 6.26 11.31 -1.31
C ALA A 150 7.63 11.05 -0.67
N ASN A 151 7.66 10.96 0.67
CA ASN A 151 8.81 10.44 1.39
C ASN A 151 8.80 8.90 1.29
N TYR A 152 9.71 8.31 0.52
CA TYR A 152 9.75 6.87 0.34
C TYR A 152 11.16 6.30 0.24
N VAL A 153 11.29 5.04 0.60
CA VAL A 153 12.52 4.24 0.47
C VAL A 153 12.19 2.91 -0.20
N VAL A 154 13.05 2.45 -1.10
CA VAL A 154 12.98 1.10 -1.66
C VAL A 154 13.57 0.11 -0.65
N VAL A 155 12.81 -0.94 -0.34
CA VAL A 155 13.23 -2.00 0.56
C VAL A 155 13.41 -3.29 -0.23
N ASN A 156 14.62 -3.82 -0.23
CA ASN A 156 15.02 -5.06 -0.87
C ASN A 156 15.52 -6.09 0.14
N GLY A 157 15.96 -7.24 -0.37
CA GLY A 157 16.51 -8.34 0.41
C GLY A 157 15.55 -9.51 0.54
N ILE A 158 16.03 -10.71 0.21
CA ILE A 158 15.22 -11.94 0.25
C ILE A 158 15.11 -12.42 1.69
N GLU A 159 16.24 -12.61 2.37
CA GLU A 159 16.27 -13.16 3.73
C GLU A 159 16.11 -12.10 4.82
N ASN A 160 16.60 -10.87 4.58
CA ASN A 160 16.64 -9.80 5.57
C ASN A 160 15.61 -8.69 5.34
N ARG A 161 14.61 -8.92 4.50
CA ARG A 161 13.64 -7.88 4.12
C ARG A 161 12.94 -7.25 5.32
N LEU A 162 12.51 -8.05 6.28
CA LEU A 162 11.88 -7.54 7.50
C LEU A 162 12.85 -6.65 8.29
N GLN A 163 14.10 -7.09 8.50
CA GLN A 163 15.08 -6.30 9.23
C GLN A 163 15.40 -4.99 8.49
N ASN A 164 15.56 -5.06 7.17
CA ASN A 164 15.79 -3.87 6.35
C ASN A 164 14.62 -2.88 6.45
N ALA A 165 13.38 -3.37 6.48
CA ALA A 165 12.20 -2.55 6.67
C ALA A 165 12.14 -1.91 8.06
N ILE A 166 12.48 -2.65 9.12
CA ILE A 166 12.58 -2.14 10.50
C ILE A 166 13.63 -1.03 10.57
N ASP A 167 14.84 -1.26 10.04
CA ASP A 167 15.92 -0.27 10.06
C ASP A 167 15.55 1.04 9.36
N VAL A 168 14.74 0.96 8.31
CA VAL A 168 14.23 2.11 7.57
C VAL A 168 13.18 2.88 8.37
N ILE A 169 12.22 2.17 8.99
CA ILE A 169 11.19 2.78 9.84
C ILE A 169 11.82 3.42 11.08
N ASP A 170 12.76 2.73 11.73
CA ASP A 170 13.46 3.26 12.91
C ASP A 170 14.19 4.58 12.65
N ARG A 171 14.74 4.74 11.45
CA ARG A 171 15.35 6.02 11.03
C ARG A 171 14.29 7.08 10.84
N PHE A 172 13.21 6.78 10.12
CA PHE A 172 12.10 7.72 9.90
C PHE A 172 11.43 8.19 11.20
N LEU A 173 11.35 7.33 12.21
CA LEU A 173 10.72 7.69 13.50
C LEU A 173 11.62 8.54 14.41
N LYS A 174 12.94 8.59 14.14
CA LYS A 174 13.91 9.41 14.89
C LYS A 174 14.04 10.83 14.36
N ASP A 175 13.68 11.04 13.09
CA ASP A 175 13.66 12.34 12.42
C ASP A 175 12.34 13.10 12.70
#